data_41403c2f03193e691aa939686f5ca96b
#
_entry.id   41403c2f03193e691aa939686f5ca96b
#
_cell.length_a   1.000
_cell.length_b   1.000
_cell.length_c   1.000
_cell.angle_alpha   90.00
_cell.angle_beta   90.00
_cell.angle_gamma   90.00
#
_symmetry.space_group_name_H-M   'P 1'
#
loop_
_entity.id
_entity.type
_entity.pdbx_description
1 polymer ?
#
loop_
_entity_poly.entity_id
_entity_poly.type
_entity_poly.pdbx_seq_one_letter_code
_entity_poly.pdbx_strand_id
1 'polypeptide(L)'
;MDSLVVSNIRQRPLRSAISIIGVALGVALVMLFTGLAHGMSDDLQKRSSNVTAEIIFTRPGSMGLTTSSANLSTKYAELLKEVEGVESTTPVIRYFYPSGSFGVDQVEGIEWDSFSKMNNIRLIQGHAPVADDEIVIDETKAARNHPVGSSLKVFGPKLYRVAGIYAPESGARAKMSIGSLQRALESPDKCTFIFVKVKNPSDQVAVARRIDAKFPGNKIQFTREVFASIENSIPGLNIFLRVLVVLILLCSGQCSILNRSARLVHRRDWINFAMSRSH
;
A
#
# COMPACT_ATOMS: atom_id res chain seq x y z
N MET A 1 39.68 20.30 -29.83
CA MET A 1 38.72 21.24 -29.16
C MET A 1 38.30 20.59 -27.86
N ASP A 2 39.07 20.82 -26.81
CA ASP A 2 38.62 20.33 -25.50
C ASP A 2 37.37 21.10 -25.11
N SER A 3 36.31 20.37 -24.85
CA SER A 3 35.01 20.92 -24.49
C SER A 3 35.21 21.89 -23.30
N LEU A 4 34.67 23.10 -23.38
CA LEU A 4 34.66 24.09 -22.30
C LEU A 4 34.17 23.50 -20.97
N VAL A 5 33.36 22.43 -21.04
CA VAL A 5 32.85 21.67 -19.92
C VAL A 5 33.98 20.91 -19.23
N VAL A 6 34.84 20.21 -19.98
CA VAL A 6 35.97 19.42 -19.42
C VAL A 6 37.01 20.35 -18.76
N SER A 7 37.28 21.50 -19.38
CA SER A 7 38.16 22.51 -18.79
C SER A 7 37.65 23.06 -17.46
N ASN A 8 36.31 23.30 -17.35
CA ASN A 8 35.68 23.84 -16.15
C ASN A 8 35.68 22.81 -15.00
N ILE A 9 35.46 21.53 -15.32
CA ILE A 9 35.55 20.43 -14.35
C ILE A 9 36.98 20.29 -13.78
N ARG A 10 38.00 20.44 -14.63
CA ARG A 10 39.41 20.30 -14.24
C ARG A 10 39.91 21.48 -13.40
N GLN A 11 39.39 22.68 -13.62
CA GLN A 11 39.77 23.88 -12.87
C GLN A 11 39.16 23.97 -11.46
N ARG A 12 37.97 23.38 -11.22
CA ARG A 12 37.31 23.39 -9.90
C ARG A 12 36.69 22.03 -9.57
N PRO A 13 37.53 21.00 -9.35
CA PRO A 13 37.08 19.61 -9.26
C PRO A 13 36.09 19.35 -8.09
N LEU A 14 36.34 19.98 -6.94
CA LEU A 14 35.50 19.80 -5.75
C LEU A 14 34.07 20.32 -5.96
N ARG A 15 33.92 21.49 -6.60
CA ARG A 15 32.59 22.06 -6.88
C ARG A 15 31.81 21.18 -7.89
N SER A 16 32.51 20.74 -8.94
CA SER A 16 31.91 19.88 -9.96
C SER A 16 31.52 18.52 -9.36
N ALA A 17 32.35 17.94 -8.51
CA ALA A 17 32.07 16.69 -7.83
C ALA A 17 30.81 16.80 -6.94
N ILE A 18 30.69 17.85 -6.12
CA ILE A 18 29.53 18.07 -5.26
C ILE A 18 28.23 18.19 -6.10
N SER A 19 28.28 18.94 -7.22
CA SER A 19 27.13 19.10 -8.11
C SER A 19 26.73 17.77 -8.77
N ILE A 20 27.70 16.99 -9.25
CA ILE A 20 27.45 15.69 -9.87
C ILE A 20 26.85 14.71 -8.86
N ILE A 21 27.42 14.64 -7.65
CA ILE A 21 26.90 13.77 -6.58
C ILE A 21 25.49 14.19 -6.19
N GLY A 22 25.20 15.48 -6.06
CA GLY A 22 23.87 15.97 -5.72
C GLY A 22 22.82 15.58 -6.76
N VAL A 23 23.12 15.77 -8.05
CA VAL A 23 22.23 15.37 -9.14
C VAL A 23 22.07 13.85 -9.19
N ALA A 24 23.17 13.10 -9.09
CA ALA A 24 23.15 11.63 -9.10
C ALA A 24 22.30 11.07 -7.96
N LEU A 25 22.47 11.61 -6.74
CA LEU A 25 21.66 11.21 -5.57
C LEU A 25 20.20 11.53 -5.78
N GLY A 26 19.86 12.70 -6.32
CA GLY A 26 18.49 13.08 -6.62
C GLY A 26 17.84 12.15 -7.62
N VAL A 27 18.52 11.81 -8.72
CA VAL A 27 18.01 10.86 -9.72
C VAL A 27 17.86 9.46 -9.11
N ALA A 28 18.81 9.01 -8.32
CA ALA A 28 18.74 7.71 -7.64
C ALA A 28 17.53 7.63 -6.70
N LEU A 29 17.26 8.68 -5.92
CA LEU A 29 16.08 8.76 -5.05
C LEU A 29 14.77 8.72 -5.84
N VAL A 30 14.68 9.47 -6.95
CA VAL A 30 13.49 9.43 -7.81
C VAL A 30 13.25 8.03 -8.35
N MET A 31 14.29 7.36 -8.86
CA MET A 31 14.18 5.99 -9.37
C MET A 31 13.75 5.01 -8.28
N LEU A 32 14.34 5.12 -7.09
CA LEU A 32 14.02 4.25 -5.95
C LEU A 32 12.56 4.41 -5.51
N PHE A 33 12.09 5.65 -5.32
CA PHE A 33 10.72 5.90 -4.90
C PHE A 33 9.70 5.54 -5.98
N THR A 34 10.01 5.78 -7.25
CA THR A 34 9.15 5.38 -8.36
C THR A 34 9.05 3.87 -8.46
N GLY A 35 10.16 3.16 -8.36
CA GLY A 35 10.18 1.70 -8.33
C GLY A 35 9.40 1.11 -7.16
N LEU A 36 9.57 1.69 -5.96
CA LEU A 36 8.83 1.27 -4.76
C LEU A 36 7.32 1.50 -4.93
N ALA A 37 6.92 2.65 -5.46
CA ALA A 37 5.51 2.97 -5.69
C ALA A 37 4.85 1.99 -6.67
N HIS A 38 5.51 1.70 -7.80
CA HIS A 38 5.00 0.72 -8.76
C HIS A 38 4.92 -0.67 -8.14
N GLY A 39 5.97 -1.11 -7.44
CA GLY A 39 5.95 -2.42 -6.78
C GLY A 39 4.84 -2.57 -5.74
N MET A 40 4.53 -1.50 -4.99
CA MET A 40 3.41 -1.50 -4.05
C MET A 40 2.06 -1.53 -4.77
N SER A 41 1.90 -0.77 -5.84
CA SER A 41 0.67 -0.74 -6.65
C SER A 41 0.40 -2.10 -7.28
N ASP A 42 1.40 -2.70 -7.91
CA ASP A 42 1.30 -4.03 -8.54
C ASP A 42 0.92 -5.11 -7.52
N ASP A 43 1.53 -5.08 -6.33
CA ASP A 43 1.22 -6.01 -5.24
C ASP A 43 -0.21 -5.84 -4.74
N LEU A 44 -0.68 -4.61 -4.55
CA LEU A 44 -2.06 -4.33 -4.15
C LEU A 44 -3.05 -4.78 -5.23
N GLN A 45 -2.79 -4.48 -6.48
CA GLN A 45 -3.63 -4.87 -7.61
C GLN A 45 -3.73 -6.40 -7.72
N LYS A 46 -2.61 -7.11 -7.60
CA LYS A 46 -2.57 -8.57 -7.62
C LYS A 46 -3.41 -9.19 -6.51
N ARG A 47 -3.29 -8.67 -5.28
CA ARG A 47 -4.09 -9.15 -4.14
C ARG A 47 -5.56 -8.77 -4.24
N SER A 48 -5.87 -7.61 -4.79
CA SER A 48 -7.24 -7.14 -4.96
C SER A 48 -8.00 -7.89 -6.06
N SER A 49 -7.32 -8.26 -7.14
CA SER A 49 -7.91 -9.04 -8.23
C SER A 49 -8.35 -10.44 -7.80
N ASN A 50 -7.74 -10.97 -6.72
CA ASN A 50 -8.10 -12.25 -6.12
C ASN A 50 -9.22 -12.14 -5.07
N VAL A 51 -9.77 -10.95 -4.83
CA VAL A 51 -11.01 -10.77 -4.06
C VAL A 51 -12.18 -10.77 -5.01
N THR A 52 -12.97 -11.83 -5.00
CA THR A 52 -14.04 -12.04 -5.99
C THR A 52 -15.39 -11.44 -5.58
N ALA A 53 -15.53 -10.99 -4.33
CA ALA A 53 -16.73 -10.30 -3.86
C ALA A 53 -16.90 -8.95 -4.57
N GLU A 54 -18.10 -8.67 -5.09
CA GLU A 54 -18.40 -7.42 -5.79
C GLU A 54 -18.73 -6.27 -4.84
N ILE A 55 -19.29 -6.58 -3.67
CA ILE A 55 -19.84 -5.59 -2.73
C ILE A 55 -19.18 -5.75 -1.35
N ILE A 56 -18.88 -4.62 -0.73
CA ILE A 56 -18.44 -4.49 0.65
C ILE A 56 -19.53 -3.79 1.43
N PHE A 57 -20.08 -4.48 2.43
CA PHE A 57 -21.07 -3.93 3.35
C PHE A 57 -20.38 -3.56 4.67
N THR A 58 -20.56 -2.32 5.12
CA THR A 58 -19.89 -1.79 6.31
C THR A 58 -20.73 -0.70 6.97
N ARG A 59 -20.30 -0.23 8.15
CA ARG A 59 -20.96 0.88 8.84
C ARG A 59 -20.63 2.24 8.24
N PRO A 60 -21.53 3.25 8.39
CA PRO A 60 -21.22 4.64 8.05
C PRO A 60 -20.00 5.15 8.83
N GLY A 61 -19.21 6.01 8.19
CA GLY A 61 -17.98 6.53 8.80
C GLY A 61 -16.79 5.57 8.79
N SER A 62 -17.02 4.30 8.41
CA SER A 62 -15.92 3.38 8.16
C SER A 62 -15.19 3.74 6.87
N MET A 63 -13.86 3.75 6.89
CA MET A 63 -13.03 3.90 5.70
C MET A 63 -12.94 2.60 4.87
N GLY A 64 -13.91 1.69 5.02
CA GLY A 64 -13.94 0.42 4.31
C GLY A 64 -12.74 -0.45 4.65
N LEU A 65 -11.91 -0.76 3.66
CA LEU A 65 -10.76 -1.65 3.83
C LEU A 65 -9.58 -1.04 4.62
N THR A 66 -9.65 0.23 5.03
CA THR A 66 -8.55 0.92 5.71
C THR A 66 -8.78 1.12 7.21
N THR A 67 -9.88 0.60 7.77
CA THR A 67 -10.17 0.69 9.20
C THR A 67 -9.86 -0.61 9.92
N SER A 68 -9.44 -0.48 11.19
CA SER A 68 -9.30 -1.60 12.14
C SER A 68 -10.52 -1.77 13.05
N SER A 69 -11.52 -0.91 12.93
CA SER A 69 -12.66 -0.91 13.86
C SER A 69 -13.65 -2.04 13.54
N ALA A 70 -13.76 -3.00 14.43
CA ALA A 70 -14.78 -4.05 14.37
C ALA A 70 -16.07 -3.56 15.05
N ASN A 71 -16.94 -2.91 14.30
CA ASN A 71 -18.18 -2.30 14.81
C ASN A 71 -19.46 -2.77 14.12
N LEU A 72 -19.37 -3.64 13.12
CA LEU A 72 -20.47 -4.24 12.41
C LEU A 72 -20.80 -5.61 13.02
N SER A 73 -22.07 -5.91 13.27
CA SER A 73 -22.45 -7.25 13.77
C SER A 73 -22.31 -8.30 12.68
N THR A 74 -21.71 -9.45 13.02
CA THR A 74 -21.60 -10.61 12.12
C THR A 74 -22.95 -11.18 11.71
N LYS A 75 -24.02 -10.92 12.48
CA LYS A 75 -25.38 -11.34 12.15
C LYS A 75 -25.87 -10.80 10.80
N TYR A 76 -25.36 -9.65 10.37
CA TYR A 76 -25.69 -9.13 9.04
C TYR A 76 -25.23 -10.06 7.91
N ALA A 77 -24.24 -10.92 8.12
CA ALA A 77 -23.79 -11.86 7.11
C ALA A 77 -24.92 -12.83 6.73
N GLU A 78 -25.65 -13.37 7.72
CA GLU A 78 -26.78 -14.25 7.44
C GLU A 78 -27.97 -13.51 6.83
N LEU A 79 -28.31 -12.32 7.36
CA LEU A 79 -29.42 -11.51 6.84
C LEU A 79 -29.17 -11.03 5.39
N LEU A 80 -27.91 -10.81 5.01
CA LEU A 80 -27.54 -10.43 3.64
C LEU A 80 -27.70 -11.59 2.66
N LYS A 81 -27.53 -12.86 3.09
CA LYS A 81 -27.76 -14.04 2.24
C LYS A 81 -29.22 -14.16 1.77
N GLU A 82 -30.14 -13.62 2.55
CA GLU A 82 -31.58 -13.63 2.21
C GLU A 82 -31.95 -12.60 1.13
N VAL A 83 -31.03 -11.69 0.78
CA VAL A 83 -31.31 -10.67 -0.25
C VAL A 83 -31.21 -11.33 -1.62
N GLU A 84 -32.25 -11.11 -2.43
CA GLU A 84 -32.32 -11.65 -3.78
C GLU A 84 -31.14 -11.17 -4.63
N GLY A 85 -30.44 -12.13 -5.27
CA GLY A 85 -29.25 -11.87 -6.08
C GLY A 85 -27.94 -12.03 -5.34
N VAL A 86 -27.94 -12.21 -4.01
CA VAL A 86 -26.76 -12.56 -3.24
C VAL A 86 -26.46 -14.05 -3.40
N GLU A 87 -25.21 -14.39 -3.67
CA GLU A 87 -24.71 -15.77 -3.77
C GLU A 87 -24.16 -16.23 -2.41
N SER A 88 -23.26 -15.46 -1.85
CA SER A 88 -22.61 -15.77 -0.57
C SER A 88 -22.13 -14.51 0.14
N THR A 89 -21.93 -14.63 1.45
CA THR A 89 -21.40 -13.56 2.30
C THR A 89 -20.32 -14.09 3.21
N THR A 90 -19.35 -13.25 3.54
CA THR A 90 -18.27 -13.61 4.46
C THR A 90 -17.92 -12.42 5.33
N PRO A 91 -18.11 -12.51 6.67
CA PRO A 91 -17.66 -11.49 7.59
C PRO A 91 -16.14 -11.49 7.72
N VAL A 92 -15.54 -10.31 7.76
CA VAL A 92 -14.11 -10.13 7.89
C VAL A 92 -13.79 -9.09 8.95
N ILE A 93 -12.88 -9.42 9.85
CA ILE A 93 -12.22 -8.45 10.70
C ILE A 93 -10.88 -8.14 10.09
N ARG A 94 -10.55 -6.86 9.92
CA ARG A 94 -9.23 -6.42 9.50
C ARG A 94 -8.60 -5.60 10.60
N TYR A 95 -7.38 -5.93 10.95
CA TYR A 95 -6.60 -5.21 11.95
C TYR A 95 -5.23 -4.85 11.39
N PHE A 96 -4.87 -3.56 11.54
CA PHE A 96 -3.56 -3.04 11.17
C PHE A 96 -2.65 -3.01 12.39
N TYR A 97 -1.43 -3.48 12.25
CA TYR A 97 -0.44 -3.51 13.31
C TYR A 97 0.92 -3.02 12.84
N PRO A 98 1.73 -2.40 13.72
CA PRO A 98 3.09 -2.00 13.38
C PRO A 98 3.94 -3.21 13.00
N SER A 99 4.66 -3.12 11.88
CA SER A 99 5.56 -4.17 11.40
C SER A 99 6.96 -3.58 11.17
N GLY A 100 7.95 -4.06 11.93
CA GLY A 100 9.28 -3.49 11.92
C GLY A 100 9.33 -2.06 12.46
N SER A 101 10.38 -1.30 12.09
CA SER A 101 10.61 0.05 12.61
C SER A 101 9.74 1.13 11.96
N PHE A 102 9.30 0.93 10.72
CA PHE A 102 8.59 1.94 9.92
C PHE A 102 7.42 1.40 9.10
N GLY A 103 7.07 0.12 9.25
CA GLY A 103 6.03 -0.53 8.47
C GLY A 103 4.71 -0.67 9.23
N VAL A 104 3.63 -0.82 8.46
CA VAL A 104 2.32 -1.27 8.93
C VAL A 104 1.95 -2.50 8.13
N ASP A 105 1.59 -3.57 8.81
CA ASP A 105 1.08 -4.79 8.20
C ASP A 105 -0.36 -5.01 8.66
N GLN A 106 -1.04 -5.98 8.08
CA GLN A 106 -2.43 -6.25 8.38
C GLN A 106 -2.69 -7.74 8.55
N VAL A 107 -3.62 -8.07 9.42
CA VAL A 107 -4.16 -9.41 9.61
C VAL A 107 -5.67 -9.41 9.42
N GLU A 108 -6.18 -10.46 8.82
CA GLU A 108 -7.62 -10.69 8.67
C GLU A 108 -8.08 -11.86 9.52
N GLY A 109 -9.13 -11.61 10.31
CA GLY A 109 -9.94 -12.66 10.94
C GLY A 109 -11.03 -13.07 9.98
N ILE A 110 -11.04 -14.33 9.59
CA ILE A 110 -11.96 -14.88 8.59
C ILE A 110 -12.55 -16.19 9.06
N GLU A 111 -13.68 -16.55 8.51
CA GLU A 111 -14.16 -17.92 8.49
C GLU A 111 -13.56 -18.62 7.27
N TRP A 112 -12.66 -19.57 7.51
CA TRP A 112 -11.84 -20.14 6.45
C TRP A 112 -12.67 -20.74 5.30
N ASP A 113 -13.69 -21.52 5.62
CA ASP A 113 -14.46 -22.25 4.62
C ASP A 113 -15.26 -21.33 3.69
N SER A 114 -15.92 -20.32 4.25
CA SER A 114 -16.70 -19.36 3.46
C SER A 114 -15.78 -18.44 2.65
N PHE A 115 -14.69 -17.96 3.28
CA PHE A 115 -13.73 -17.06 2.65
C PHE A 115 -12.94 -17.73 1.53
N SER A 116 -12.47 -18.99 1.76
CA SER A 116 -11.68 -19.72 0.78
C SER A 116 -12.49 -20.08 -0.47
N LYS A 117 -13.74 -20.51 -0.28
CA LYS A 117 -14.67 -20.77 -1.39
C LYS A 117 -14.97 -19.51 -2.19
N MET A 118 -15.29 -18.41 -1.50
CA MET A 118 -15.61 -17.13 -2.15
C MET A 118 -14.45 -16.62 -3.01
N ASN A 119 -13.21 -16.68 -2.51
CA ASN A 119 -12.04 -16.09 -3.17
C ASN A 119 -11.17 -17.11 -3.92
N ASN A 120 -11.62 -18.36 -4.06
CA ASN A 120 -10.89 -19.45 -4.73
C ASN A 120 -9.47 -19.65 -4.20
N ILE A 121 -9.25 -19.41 -2.90
CA ILE A 121 -7.96 -19.65 -2.25
C ILE A 121 -7.90 -21.09 -1.71
N ARG A 122 -6.70 -21.65 -1.74
CA ARG A 122 -6.43 -23.01 -1.27
C ARG A 122 -5.18 -23.06 -0.41
N LEU A 123 -5.15 -23.97 0.52
CA LEU A 123 -3.93 -24.29 1.24
C LEU A 123 -2.97 -25.05 0.33
N ILE A 124 -1.70 -24.60 0.32
CA ILE A 124 -0.60 -25.28 -0.38
C ILE A 124 0.13 -26.19 0.58
N GLN A 125 0.30 -25.75 1.83
CA GLN A 125 0.95 -26.50 2.90
C GLN A 125 0.21 -26.26 4.22
N GLY A 126 0.26 -27.27 5.12
CA GLY A 126 -0.30 -27.19 6.46
C GLY A 126 -1.81 -27.31 6.49
N HIS A 127 -2.45 -26.64 7.42
CA HIS A 127 -3.90 -26.69 7.66
C HIS A 127 -4.48 -25.30 7.91
N ALA A 128 -5.80 -25.19 7.87
CA ALA A 128 -6.54 -23.97 8.20
C ALA A 128 -6.31 -23.57 9.68
N PRO A 129 -6.39 -22.27 10.01
CA PRO A 129 -6.18 -21.82 11.39
C PRO A 129 -7.37 -22.23 12.26
N VAL A 130 -7.14 -23.05 13.25
CA VAL A 130 -8.15 -23.54 14.21
C VAL A 130 -7.89 -22.99 15.61
N ALA A 131 -6.64 -23.03 16.08
CA ALA A 131 -6.28 -22.55 17.39
C ALA A 131 -6.13 -21.02 17.44
N ASP A 132 -6.22 -20.45 18.65
CA ASP A 132 -6.16 -18.99 18.86
C ASP A 132 -4.79 -18.36 18.59
N ASP A 133 -3.78 -19.17 18.46
CA ASP A 133 -2.41 -18.79 18.17
C ASP A 133 -1.97 -19.23 16.75
N GLU A 134 -2.90 -19.69 15.93
CA GLU A 134 -2.61 -20.14 14.58
C GLU A 134 -2.97 -19.07 13.55
N ILE A 135 -2.07 -18.91 12.58
CA ILE A 135 -2.27 -18.07 11.40
C ILE A 135 -1.91 -18.86 10.13
N VAL A 136 -2.53 -18.49 9.04
CA VAL A 136 -2.09 -18.88 7.70
C VAL A 136 -1.56 -17.65 6.99
N ILE A 137 -0.54 -17.84 6.17
CA ILE A 137 0.12 -16.76 5.43
C ILE A 137 0.15 -17.07 3.95
N ASP A 138 0.27 -16.04 3.12
CA ASP A 138 0.43 -16.22 1.68
C ASP A 138 1.85 -16.67 1.30
N GLU A 139 2.02 -17.15 0.06
CA GLU A 139 3.31 -17.59 -0.48
C GLU A 139 4.39 -16.51 -0.39
N THR A 140 4.03 -15.26 -0.67
CA THR A 140 4.98 -14.14 -0.64
C THR A 140 5.50 -13.86 0.78
N LYS A 141 4.64 -13.97 1.79
CA LYS A 141 5.07 -13.83 3.19
C LYS A 141 5.87 -15.04 3.65
N ALA A 142 5.48 -16.24 3.22
CA ALA A 142 6.21 -17.49 3.50
C ALA A 142 7.63 -17.46 2.93
N ALA A 143 7.81 -16.95 1.71
CA ALA A 143 9.11 -16.80 1.05
C ALA A 143 10.09 -15.88 1.81
N ARG A 144 9.60 -15.05 2.73
CA ARG A 144 10.42 -14.20 3.62
C ARG A 144 10.92 -14.93 4.87
N ASN A 145 11.19 -16.23 4.77
CA ASN A 145 11.70 -17.10 5.83
C ASN A 145 10.68 -17.37 6.96
N HIS A 146 9.40 -17.56 6.58
CA HIS A 146 8.34 -17.96 7.50
C HIS A 146 7.71 -19.30 7.07
N PRO A 147 8.42 -20.44 7.23
CA PRO A 147 7.86 -21.75 6.89
C PRO A 147 6.74 -22.14 7.84
N VAL A 148 5.96 -23.16 7.46
CA VAL A 148 4.97 -23.78 8.35
C VAL A 148 5.64 -24.25 9.65
N GLY A 149 5.00 -23.99 10.79
CA GLY A 149 5.51 -24.24 12.13
C GLY A 149 6.36 -23.11 12.71
N SER A 150 6.79 -22.12 11.94
CA SER A 150 7.50 -20.94 12.46
C SER A 150 6.57 -20.05 13.29
N SER A 151 7.16 -19.23 14.16
CA SER A 151 6.44 -18.27 14.98
C SER A 151 6.59 -16.87 14.40
N LEU A 152 5.48 -16.15 14.30
CA LEU A 152 5.41 -14.79 13.77
C LEU A 152 4.74 -13.86 14.80
N LYS A 153 5.35 -12.71 15.04
CA LYS A 153 4.72 -11.65 15.82
C LYS A 153 3.80 -10.85 14.91
N VAL A 154 2.50 -10.97 15.14
CA VAL A 154 1.48 -10.26 14.35
C VAL A 154 1.04 -9.01 15.08
N PHE A 155 0.53 -9.12 16.30
CA PHE A 155 0.18 -7.97 17.14
C PHE A 155 0.26 -8.33 18.63
N GLY A 156 0.43 -7.33 19.49
CA GLY A 156 0.58 -7.54 20.91
C GLY A 156 1.85 -8.33 21.29
N PRO A 157 1.93 -8.86 22.51
CA PRO A 157 3.06 -9.63 22.99
C PRO A 157 3.04 -11.10 22.52
N LYS A 158 1.91 -11.59 21.99
CA LYS A 158 1.71 -13.01 21.65
C LYS A 158 2.44 -13.37 20.34
N LEU A 159 3.06 -14.55 20.33
CA LEU A 159 3.57 -15.16 19.10
C LEU A 159 2.49 -16.05 18.50
N TYR A 160 2.35 -15.97 17.17
CA TYR A 160 1.42 -16.76 16.39
C TYR A 160 2.18 -17.78 15.57
N ARG A 161 1.71 -19.02 15.56
CA ARG A 161 2.29 -20.12 14.82
C ARG A 161 1.73 -20.14 13.39
N VAL A 162 2.60 -20.26 12.40
CA VAL A 162 2.20 -20.45 11.01
C VAL A 162 1.68 -21.87 10.84
N ALA A 163 0.36 -22.04 10.76
CA ALA A 163 -0.31 -23.33 10.60
C ALA A 163 -0.36 -23.79 9.14
N GLY A 164 -0.34 -22.84 8.20
CA GLY A 164 -0.39 -23.17 6.78
C GLY A 164 -0.02 -22.03 5.87
N ILE A 165 0.20 -22.36 4.61
CA ILE A 165 0.48 -21.43 3.53
C ILE A 165 -0.63 -21.56 2.49
N TYR A 166 -1.13 -20.43 2.00
CA TYR A 166 -2.24 -20.38 1.04
C TYR A 166 -1.86 -19.64 -0.26
N ALA A 167 -2.55 -19.98 -1.33
CA ALA A 167 -2.53 -19.29 -2.63
C ALA A 167 -3.93 -19.32 -3.28
N PRO A 168 -4.20 -18.38 -4.21
CA PRO A 168 -3.45 -17.18 -4.52
C PRO A 168 -3.49 -16.14 -3.39
N GLU A 169 -2.59 -15.15 -3.44
CA GLU A 169 -2.59 -14.01 -2.53
C GLU A 169 -3.93 -13.25 -2.61
N SER A 170 -4.59 -13.00 -1.49
CA SER A 170 -5.87 -12.31 -1.46
C SER A 170 -6.02 -11.50 -0.17
N GLY A 171 -6.38 -10.22 -0.28
CA GLY A 171 -6.55 -9.34 0.88
C GLY A 171 -5.28 -9.20 1.74
N ALA A 172 -5.40 -9.40 3.05
CA ALA A 172 -4.23 -9.41 3.95
C ALA A 172 -3.39 -10.67 3.78
N ARG A 173 -2.07 -10.52 3.91
CA ARG A 173 -1.10 -11.61 3.78
C ARG A 173 -1.11 -12.61 4.93
N ALA A 174 -1.68 -12.22 6.07
CA ALA A 174 -1.85 -13.09 7.23
C ALA A 174 -3.34 -13.20 7.57
N LYS A 175 -3.81 -14.41 7.81
CA LYS A 175 -5.18 -14.68 8.17
C LYS A 175 -5.25 -15.61 9.39
N MET A 176 -6.25 -15.39 10.22
CA MET A 176 -6.54 -16.22 11.38
C MET A 176 -8.04 -16.52 11.48
N SER A 177 -8.45 -17.36 12.41
CA SER A 177 -9.86 -17.56 12.68
C SER A 177 -10.52 -16.24 13.11
N ILE A 178 -11.71 -15.94 12.61
CA ILE A 178 -12.47 -14.75 13.01
C ILE A 178 -12.71 -14.71 14.52
N GLY A 179 -13.03 -15.87 15.13
CA GLY A 179 -13.25 -15.96 16.56
C GLY A 179 -11.99 -15.68 17.38
N SER A 180 -10.81 -16.08 16.88
CA SER A 180 -9.53 -15.77 17.53
C SER A 180 -9.24 -14.28 17.54
N LEU A 181 -9.48 -13.60 16.42
CA LEU A 181 -9.27 -12.16 16.32
C LEU A 181 -10.33 -11.36 17.10
N GLN A 182 -11.59 -11.83 17.14
CA GLN A 182 -12.63 -11.27 17.98
C GLN A 182 -12.26 -11.29 19.47
N ARG A 183 -11.73 -12.43 19.96
CA ARG A 183 -11.26 -12.53 21.34
C ARG A 183 -10.08 -11.63 21.62
N ALA A 184 -9.13 -11.57 20.71
CA ALA A 184 -7.95 -10.74 20.86
C ALA A 184 -8.25 -9.23 20.86
N LEU A 185 -9.33 -8.81 20.17
CA LEU A 185 -9.78 -7.42 20.09
C LEU A 185 -10.94 -7.11 21.06
N GLU A 186 -11.31 -8.05 21.93
CA GLU A 186 -12.45 -7.91 22.87
C GLU A 186 -13.75 -7.47 22.17
N SER A 187 -13.97 -7.96 20.96
CA SER A 187 -15.07 -7.55 20.10
C SER A 187 -15.90 -8.78 19.63
N PRO A 188 -16.59 -9.48 20.55
CA PRO A 188 -17.37 -10.65 20.21
C PRO A 188 -18.50 -10.30 19.22
N ASP A 189 -18.78 -11.20 18.29
CA ASP A 189 -19.84 -11.05 17.28
C ASP A 189 -19.75 -9.78 16.42
N LYS A 190 -18.55 -9.21 16.31
CA LYS A 190 -18.28 -8.03 15.48
C LYS A 190 -17.33 -8.36 14.34
N CYS A 191 -17.48 -7.62 13.24
CA CYS A 191 -16.57 -7.62 12.11
C CYS A 191 -16.34 -6.18 11.63
N THR A 192 -15.35 -6.01 10.77
CA THR A 192 -15.03 -4.70 10.18
C THR A 192 -15.92 -4.44 8.98
N PHE A 193 -16.12 -5.45 8.14
CA PHE A 193 -16.98 -5.42 6.97
C PHE A 193 -17.43 -6.84 6.59
N ILE A 194 -18.40 -6.93 5.71
CA ILE A 194 -18.87 -8.19 5.14
C ILE A 194 -18.69 -8.12 3.64
N PHE A 195 -17.97 -9.08 3.09
CA PHE A 195 -17.93 -9.31 1.65
C PHE A 195 -19.22 -9.96 1.20
N VAL A 196 -19.79 -9.44 0.12
CA VAL A 196 -20.99 -9.95 -0.51
C VAL A 196 -20.67 -10.30 -1.96
N LYS A 197 -20.83 -11.57 -2.30
CA LYS A 197 -20.70 -12.07 -3.66
C LYS A 197 -22.09 -12.12 -4.30
N VAL A 198 -22.19 -11.63 -5.52
CA VAL A 198 -23.43 -11.57 -6.28
C VAL A 198 -23.50 -12.75 -7.24
N LYS A 199 -24.68 -13.34 -7.43
CA LYS A 199 -24.89 -14.47 -8.38
C LYS A 199 -24.51 -14.09 -9.81
N ASN A 200 -24.81 -12.86 -10.22
CA ASN A 200 -24.47 -12.33 -11.51
C ASN A 200 -23.80 -10.96 -11.34
N PRO A 201 -22.52 -10.80 -11.65
CA PRO A 201 -21.80 -9.54 -11.49
C PRO A 201 -22.43 -8.33 -12.21
N SER A 202 -23.19 -8.58 -13.29
CA SER A 202 -23.90 -7.52 -14.02
C SER A 202 -25.01 -6.88 -13.17
N ASP A 203 -25.54 -7.59 -12.19
CA ASP A 203 -26.66 -7.15 -11.35
C ASP A 203 -26.19 -6.48 -10.04
N GLN A 204 -24.89 -6.30 -9.86
CA GLN A 204 -24.31 -5.78 -8.60
C GLN A 204 -24.96 -4.47 -8.14
N VAL A 205 -25.30 -3.56 -9.06
CA VAL A 205 -25.95 -2.27 -8.73
C VAL A 205 -27.38 -2.49 -8.23
N ALA A 206 -28.12 -3.41 -8.85
CA ALA A 206 -29.49 -3.73 -8.44
C ALA A 206 -29.50 -4.42 -7.06
N VAL A 207 -28.56 -5.36 -6.83
CA VAL A 207 -28.38 -6.02 -5.54
C VAL A 207 -27.98 -5.03 -4.46
N ALA A 208 -27.05 -4.11 -4.75
CA ALA A 208 -26.64 -3.05 -3.82
C ALA A 208 -27.84 -2.19 -3.38
N ARG A 209 -28.73 -1.82 -4.31
CA ARG A 209 -29.95 -1.05 -3.99
C ARG A 209 -30.93 -1.86 -3.11
N ARG A 210 -31.09 -3.17 -3.36
CA ARG A 210 -31.89 -4.04 -2.51
C ARG A 210 -31.34 -4.14 -1.10
N ILE A 211 -30.00 -4.25 -0.96
CA ILE A 211 -29.33 -4.27 0.33
C ILE A 211 -29.54 -2.94 1.06
N ASP A 212 -29.38 -1.81 0.39
CA ASP A 212 -29.60 -0.48 0.97
C ASP A 212 -31.04 -0.27 1.45
N ALA A 213 -32.00 -0.70 0.66
CA ALA A 213 -33.43 -0.65 1.03
C ALA A 213 -33.78 -1.54 2.25
N LYS A 214 -33.14 -2.73 2.36
CA LYS A 214 -33.36 -3.66 3.49
C LYS A 214 -32.61 -3.23 4.75
N PHE A 215 -31.45 -2.59 4.61
CA PHE A 215 -30.55 -2.21 5.73
C PHE A 215 -30.12 -0.74 5.62
N PRO A 216 -31.06 0.20 5.70
CA PRO A 216 -30.77 1.63 5.56
C PRO A 216 -29.80 2.11 6.63
N GLY A 217 -28.96 3.08 6.29
CA GLY A 217 -28.00 3.66 7.20
C GLY A 217 -26.69 2.86 7.32
N ASN A 218 -26.49 1.81 6.53
CA ASN A 218 -25.19 1.16 6.36
C ASN A 218 -24.52 1.67 5.08
N LYS A 219 -23.22 1.44 4.96
CA LYS A 219 -22.44 1.86 3.79
C LYS A 219 -22.22 0.68 2.88
N ILE A 220 -22.57 0.83 1.62
CA ILE A 220 -22.37 -0.15 0.57
C ILE A 220 -21.33 0.42 -0.40
N GLN A 221 -20.30 -0.34 -0.70
CA GLN A 221 -19.24 0.06 -1.61
C GLN A 221 -18.95 -1.08 -2.59
N PHE A 222 -18.62 -0.73 -3.81
CA PHE A 222 -18.14 -1.72 -4.77
C PHE A 222 -16.65 -2.00 -4.52
N THR A 223 -16.31 -3.26 -4.42
CA THR A 223 -14.95 -3.72 -4.12
C THR A 223 -13.94 -3.12 -5.08
N ARG A 224 -14.26 -3.10 -6.37
CA ARG A 224 -13.41 -2.52 -7.41
C ARG A 224 -13.13 -1.02 -7.19
N GLU A 225 -14.15 -0.25 -6.78
CA GLU A 225 -13.99 1.19 -6.53
C GLU A 225 -13.13 1.46 -5.30
N VAL A 226 -13.30 0.64 -4.25
CA VAL A 226 -12.50 0.77 -3.03
C VAL A 226 -11.02 0.50 -3.33
N PHE A 227 -10.70 -0.55 -4.08
CA PHE A 227 -9.32 -0.83 -4.45
C PHE A 227 -8.75 0.24 -5.38
N ALA A 228 -9.51 0.72 -6.37
CA ALA A 228 -9.10 1.83 -7.24
C ALA A 228 -8.87 3.12 -6.43
N SER A 229 -9.66 3.40 -5.40
CA SER A 229 -9.45 4.56 -4.53
C SER A 229 -8.18 4.45 -3.68
N ILE A 230 -7.84 3.25 -3.21
CA ILE A 230 -6.59 3.00 -2.49
C ILE A 230 -5.40 3.20 -3.43
N GLU A 231 -5.45 2.65 -4.62
CA GLU A 231 -4.43 2.82 -5.65
C GLU A 231 -4.22 4.31 -6.00
N ASN A 232 -5.32 5.06 -6.19
CA ASN A 232 -5.28 6.49 -6.44
C ASN A 232 -4.85 7.33 -5.22
N SER A 233 -4.91 6.81 -4.01
CA SER A 233 -4.46 7.50 -2.79
C SER A 233 -2.94 7.50 -2.62
N ILE A 234 -2.21 6.75 -3.45
CA ILE A 234 -0.74 6.84 -3.59
C ILE A 234 -0.28 8.14 -4.33
N PRO A 235 -1.15 9.02 -4.93
CA PRO A 235 -0.72 10.26 -5.60
C PRO A 235 0.06 11.23 -4.72
N GLY A 236 -0.04 11.17 -3.41
CA GLY A 236 0.85 11.91 -2.52
C GLY A 236 2.32 11.65 -2.81
N LEU A 237 2.67 10.43 -3.20
CA LEU A 237 4.00 10.07 -3.67
C LEU A 237 4.33 10.72 -5.02
N ASN A 238 3.38 10.78 -5.95
CA ASN A 238 3.58 11.45 -7.25
C ASN A 238 3.77 12.97 -7.10
N ILE A 239 3.04 13.61 -6.17
CA ILE A 239 3.25 15.04 -5.85
C ILE A 239 4.61 15.23 -5.21
N PHE A 240 4.99 14.39 -4.25
CA PHE A 240 6.31 14.42 -3.61
C PHE A 240 7.44 14.25 -4.64
N LEU A 241 7.32 13.28 -5.55
CA LEU A 241 8.30 13.06 -6.62
C LEU A 241 8.38 14.27 -7.56
N ARG A 242 7.26 14.88 -7.95
CA ARG A 242 7.26 16.11 -8.78
C ARG A 242 7.94 17.27 -8.07
N VAL A 243 7.66 17.47 -6.77
CA VAL A 243 8.32 18.51 -5.95
C VAL A 243 9.82 18.24 -5.88
N LEU A 244 10.23 16.99 -5.69
CA LEU A 244 11.63 16.59 -5.61
C LEU A 244 12.36 16.85 -6.94
N VAL A 245 11.74 16.52 -8.08
CA VAL A 245 12.27 16.85 -9.42
C VAL A 245 12.39 18.34 -9.62
N VAL A 246 11.39 19.14 -9.24
CA VAL A 246 11.44 20.61 -9.32
C VAL A 246 12.57 21.16 -8.45
N LEU A 247 12.75 20.67 -7.24
CA LEU A 247 13.84 21.06 -6.34
C LEU A 247 15.21 20.76 -6.96
N ILE A 248 15.38 19.59 -7.57
CA ILE A 248 16.63 19.21 -8.26
C ILE A 248 16.90 20.17 -9.43
N LEU A 249 15.88 20.50 -10.23
CA LEU A 249 16.01 21.44 -11.34
C LEU A 249 16.33 22.85 -10.87
N LEU A 250 15.72 23.32 -9.77
CA LEU A 250 16.05 24.62 -9.18
C LEU A 250 17.47 24.66 -8.61
N CYS A 251 17.91 23.64 -7.91
CA CYS A 251 19.28 23.55 -7.42
C CYS A 251 20.32 23.53 -8.55
N SER A 252 20.04 22.80 -9.62
CA SER A 252 20.90 22.78 -10.81
C SER A 252 20.92 24.13 -11.56
N GLY A 253 19.77 24.82 -11.63
CA GLY A 253 19.62 26.14 -12.21
C GLY A 253 20.39 27.23 -11.44
N GLN A 254 20.31 27.22 -10.10
CA GLN A 254 21.05 28.17 -9.26
C GLN A 254 22.57 28.00 -9.40
N CYS A 255 23.06 26.77 -9.52
CA CYS A 255 24.48 26.50 -9.76
C CYS A 255 24.95 27.09 -11.12
N SER A 256 24.06 27.11 -12.12
CA SER A 256 24.32 27.72 -13.42
C SER A 256 24.38 29.26 -13.37
N ILE A 257 23.48 29.89 -12.61
CA ILE A 257 23.38 31.35 -12.45
C ILE A 257 24.58 31.89 -11.65
N LEU A 258 24.94 31.24 -10.53
CA LEU A 258 26.14 31.59 -9.75
C LEU A 258 27.43 31.49 -10.56
N ASN A 259 27.49 30.54 -11.48
CA ASN A 259 28.63 30.38 -12.39
C ASN A 259 28.67 31.46 -13.48
N ARG A 260 27.54 32.04 -13.87
CA ARG A 260 27.45 33.20 -14.78
C ARG A 260 27.87 34.50 -14.10
N SER A 261 27.42 34.76 -12.89
CA SER A 261 27.77 35.97 -12.14
C SER A 261 29.24 36.01 -11.77
N ALA A 262 29.86 34.89 -11.38
CA ALA A 262 31.28 34.76 -11.11
C ALA A 262 32.14 35.08 -12.37
N ARG A 263 31.67 34.72 -13.57
CA ARG A 263 32.36 35.06 -14.84
C ARG A 263 32.31 36.53 -15.21
N LEU A 264 31.20 37.21 -14.86
CA LEU A 264 31.04 38.63 -15.11
C LEU A 264 31.95 39.49 -14.19
N VAL A 265 32.08 39.09 -12.94
CA VAL A 265 33.00 39.76 -11.98
C VAL A 265 34.42 39.60 -12.43
N HIS A 266 34.85 38.42 -12.83
CA HIS A 266 36.24 38.19 -13.28
C HIS A 266 36.57 38.92 -14.59
N ARG A 267 35.59 39.13 -15.48
CA ARG A 267 35.74 39.91 -16.71
C ARG A 267 35.90 41.40 -16.41
N ARG A 268 35.22 41.90 -15.38
CA ARG A 268 35.26 43.28 -14.93
C ARG A 268 36.63 43.61 -14.29
N ASP A 269 37.19 42.71 -13.52
CA ASP A 269 38.51 42.85 -12.90
C ASP A 269 39.62 42.86 -13.94
N TRP A 270 39.49 42.06 -15.00
CA TRP A 270 40.44 42.08 -16.14
C TRP A 270 40.40 43.38 -16.92
N ILE A 271 39.23 43.96 -17.15
CA ILE A 271 39.08 45.25 -17.85
C ILE A 271 39.71 46.39 -17.01
N ASN A 272 39.47 46.39 -15.70
CA ASN A 272 40.02 47.40 -14.79
C ASN A 272 41.55 47.25 -14.66
N PHE A 273 42.08 46.04 -14.67
CA PHE A 273 43.53 45.79 -14.66
C PHE A 273 44.19 46.21 -15.98
N ALA A 274 43.54 45.98 -17.11
CA ALA A 274 44.05 46.40 -18.42
C ALA A 274 44.10 47.94 -18.56
N MET A 275 43.08 48.65 -18.04
CA MET A 275 43.04 50.11 -18.05
C MET A 275 44.03 50.77 -17.08
N SER A 276 44.42 50.12 -15.99
CA SER A 276 45.41 50.61 -15.03
C SER A 276 46.84 50.52 -15.53
N ARG A 277 47.12 49.82 -16.61
CA ARG A 277 48.47 49.70 -17.24
C ARG A 277 48.69 50.60 -18.42
N SER A 278 47.68 51.41 -18.82
CA SER A 278 47.77 52.34 -19.96
C SER A 278 48.02 53.80 -19.56
N HIS A 279 48.33 54.04 -18.31
CA HIS A 279 48.88 55.27 -17.76
C HIS A 279 50.23 54.94 -17.11
#